data_79543ad6d9854eff611e7956414d2914
#
_entry.id   79543ad6d9854eff611e7956414d2914
#
_cell.length_a   1.000
_cell.length_b   1.000
_cell.length_c   1.000
_cell.angle_alpha   90.00
_cell.angle_beta   90.00
_cell.angle_gamma   90.00
#
_symmetry.space_group_name_H-M   'P 1'
#
loop_
_entity.id
_entity.type
_entity.pdbx_description
1 polymer ?
#
loop_
_entity_poly.entity_id
_entity_poly.type
_entity_poly.pdbx_seq_one_letter_code
_entity_poly.pdbx_strand_id
1 'polypeptide(L)'
;PSNRATLGGMVNTDACGKGSRIYGRTSDHVLELTCVLSNGEVLESVPLEPEALSEYKKKSGISANIFKIVDQVVSEKTNLIQEVFPKMSRFMTGYNLAKVYGNSENNFNLNYLLSGSEGTLAVVSKAKLRLTPLPKHKSLLVVKYETFDDALSDAEMLLKSDPAAIETIDEKILSLAKEDEIYLKIKDFVADEKGKSGRKKRPTRTINLVEFCGSNKNHLEKQVTALCKTIDATNNKSGKATGYYRTVDPQEISNLWSLRKKGVGLLGNTKGERKPLPFVEDTAVPPENLADYIREFRTLLESYGLEYAMFGHVDVGCLHVRPALDLKNPEEESWIRELSDKVVELVKKYDGVMWGEHGRGFRSEYTAEFFGEELHQDLRRIKEAFDPNNRLNPGKIVTPLSHDDKVV
;
A
#
# COMPACT_ATOMS: atom_id res chain seq x y z
N PRO A 1 -11.29 1.54 -3.32
CA PRO A 1 -12.10 0.53 -4.01
C PRO A 1 -13.41 0.15 -3.28
N SER A 2 -13.73 0.80 -2.16
CA SER A 2 -14.88 0.44 -1.30
C SER A 2 -16.25 0.29 -2.01
N ASN A 3 -16.42 0.87 -3.20
CA ASN A 3 -17.63 0.79 -4.01
C ASN A 3 -17.50 -0.14 -5.22
N ARG A 4 -16.38 -0.85 -5.40
CA ARG A 4 -16.14 -1.73 -6.55
C ARG A 4 -15.51 -3.07 -6.19
N ALA A 5 -14.78 -3.16 -5.06
CA ALA A 5 -14.14 -4.39 -4.62
C ALA A 5 -15.16 -5.36 -4.01
N THR A 6 -14.98 -6.65 -4.30
CA THR A 6 -15.70 -7.72 -3.59
C THR A 6 -14.94 -8.11 -2.32
N LEU A 7 -15.63 -8.67 -1.33
CA LEU A 7 -14.97 -9.17 -0.11
C LEU A 7 -13.92 -10.24 -0.41
N GLY A 8 -14.24 -11.19 -1.31
CA GLY A 8 -13.28 -12.22 -1.74
C GLY A 8 -12.05 -11.62 -2.43
N GLY A 9 -12.22 -10.60 -3.27
CA GLY A 9 -11.11 -9.86 -3.88
C GLY A 9 -10.24 -9.17 -2.83
N MET A 10 -10.83 -8.51 -1.83
CA MET A 10 -10.08 -7.87 -0.74
C MET A 10 -9.30 -8.89 0.10
N VAL A 11 -9.86 -10.05 0.41
CA VAL A 11 -9.14 -11.13 1.09
C VAL A 11 -7.97 -11.62 0.23
N ASN A 12 -8.21 -11.93 -1.04
CA ASN A 12 -7.17 -12.50 -1.90
C ASN A 12 -6.01 -11.55 -2.20
N THR A 13 -6.23 -10.23 -2.14
CA THR A 13 -5.15 -9.24 -2.31
C THR A 13 -4.62 -8.70 -0.99
N ASP A 14 -5.13 -9.17 0.15
CA ASP A 14 -4.89 -8.59 1.48
C ASP A 14 -5.06 -7.06 1.47
N ALA A 15 -6.15 -6.60 0.86
CA ALA A 15 -6.35 -5.21 0.52
C ALA A 15 -6.24 -4.28 1.72
N CYS A 16 -5.55 -3.19 1.50
CA CYS A 16 -5.44 -2.07 2.43
C CYS A 16 -5.57 -0.75 1.66
N GLY A 17 -5.53 0.37 2.33
CA GLY A 17 -5.68 1.67 1.69
C GLY A 17 -5.61 2.79 2.72
N LYS A 18 -6.26 3.91 2.42
CA LYS A 18 -6.33 5.05 3.33
C LYS A 18 -6.78 4.61 4.73
N GLY A 19 -6.03 5.00 5.75
CA GLY A 19 -6.30 4.67 7.15
C GLY A 19 -5.78 3.32 7.61
N SER A 20 -5.05 2.58 6.77
CA SER A 20 -4.46 1.29 7.16
C SER A 20 -3.48 1.39 8.33
N ARG A 21 -2.91 2.58 8.57
CA ARG A 21 -2.11 2.85 9.76
C ARG A 21 -2.88 2.58 11.06
N ILE A 22 -4.20 2.86 11.09
CA ILE A 22 -5.07 2.60 12.25
C ILE A 22 -5.82 1.28 12.10
N TYR A 23 -6.34 1.00 10.91
CA TYR A 23 -7.24 -0.12 10.68
C TYR A 23 -6.54 -1.39 10.20
N GLY A 24 -5.26 -1.33 9.86
CA GLY A 24 -4.51 -2.47 9.35
C GLY A 24 -4.92 -2.86 7.92
N ARG A 25 -4.71 -4.13 7.60
CA ARG A 25 -5.02 -4.77 6.32
C ARG A 25 -6.20 -5.73 6.46
N THR A 26 -6.70 -6.25 5.37
CA THR A 26 -7.82 -7.21 5.38
C THR A 26 -7.51 -8.44 6.24
N SER A 27 -6.28 -8.98 6.17
CA SER A 27 -5.86 -10.15 6.97
C SER A 27 -5.95 -9.92 8.48
N ASP A 28 -5.76 -8.70 8.96
CA ASP A 28 -5.90 -8.37 10.38
C ASP A 28 -7.36 -8.46 10.88
N HIS A 29 -8.32 -8.53 9.95
CA HIS A 29 -9.76 -8.65 10.22
C HIS A 29 -10.31 -10.05 9.91
N VAL A 30 -9.55 -10.91 9.25
CA VAL A 30 -9.99 -12.28 8.93
C VAL A 30 -9.89 -13.16 10.18
N LEU A 31 -11.05 -13.68 10.60
CA LEU A 31 -11.16 -14.60 11.71
C LEU A 31 -11.13 -16.06 11.25
N GLU A 32 -11.88 -16.37 10.16
CA GLU A 32 -12.00 -17.72 9.62
C GLU A 32 -12.17 -17.63 8.10
N LEU A 33 -11.63 -18.61 7.38
CA LEU A 33 -11.84 -18.78 5.93
C LEU A 33 -12.30 -20.22 5.65
N THR A 34 -13.28 -20.34 4.74
CA THR A 34 -13.60 -21.62 4.08
C THR A 34 -13.08 -21.54 2.65
N CYS A 35 -12.20 -22.45 2.31
CA CYS A 35 -11.54 -22.48 1.00
C CYS A 35 -11.78 -23.82 0.29
N VAL A 36 -11.80 -23.79 -1.05
CA VAL A 36 -11.79 -24.98 -1.90
C VAL A 36 -10.39 -25.12 -2.49
N LEU A 37 -9.74 -26.26 -2.24
CA LEU A 37 -8.41 -26.59 -2.73
C LEU A 37 -8.44 -27.08 -4.18
N SER A 38 -7.26 -27.18 -4.82
CA SER A 38 -7.11 -27.57 -6.22
C SER A 38 -7.66 -28.96 -6.57
N ASN A 39 -7.84 -29.84 -5.58
CA ASN A 39 -8.42 -31.19 -5.72
C ASN A 39 -9.94 -31.23 -5.38
N GLY A 40 -10.54 -30.09 -5.00
CA GLY A 40 -11.95 -29.99 -4.57
C GLY A 40 -12.20 -30.23 -3.08
N GLU A 41 -11.16 -30.55 -2.30
CA GLU A 41 -11.27 -30.67 -0.83
C GLU A 41 -11.58 -29.31 -0.20
N VAL A 42 -12.43 -29.29 0.83
CA VAL A 42 -12.76 -28.08 1.58
C VAL A 42 -11.82 -27.94 2.78
N LEU A 43 -11.14 -26.81 2.84
CA LEU A 43 -10.26 -26.43 3.95
C LEU A 43 -10.95 -25.34 4.79
N GLU A 44 -11.18 -25.65 6.06
CA GLU A 44 -11.59 -24.67 7.07
C GLU A 44 -10.32 -24.13 7.74
N SER A 45 -10.05 -22.85 7.58
CA SER A 45 -8.88 -22.17 8.15
C SER A 45 -9.31 -21.29 9.32
N VAL A 46 -8.88 -21.70 10.50
CA VAL A 46 -9.04 -20.98 11.78
C VAL A 46 -7.69 -20.94 12.48
N PRO A 47 -7.44 -20.00 13.40
CA PRO A 47 -6.28 -20.08 14.29
C PRO A 47 -6.30 -21.37 15.09
N LEU A 48 -5.18 -22.11 15.13
CA LEU A 48 -5.05 -23.41 15.79
C LEU A 48 -4.06 -23.34 16.94
N GLU A 49 -4.49 -23.82 18.11
CA GLU A 49 -3.59 -24.13 19.22
C GLU A 49 -2.64 -25.28 18.85
N PRO A 50 -1.47 -25.42 19.50
CA PRO A 50 -0.46 -26.44 19.17
C PRO A 50 -1.01 -27.87 19.14
N GLU A 51 -1.89 -28.24 20.09
CA GLU A 51 -2.53 -29.55 20.16
C GLU A 51 -3.43 -29.79 18.93
N ALA A 52 -4.25 -28.81 18.56
CA ALA A 52 -5.11 -28.90 17.40
C ALA A 52 -4.30 -29.03 16.10
N LEU A 53 -3.24 -28.25 15.96
CA LEU A 53 -2.30 -28.36 14.83
C LEU A 53 -1.69 -29.76 14.75
N SER A 54 -1.26 -30.33 15.87
CA SER A 54 -0.73 -31.68 15.93
C SER A 54 -1.73 -32.72 15.43
N GLU A 55 -3.00 -32.60 15.81
CA GLU A 55 -4.06 -33.50 15.34
C GLU A 55 -4.33 -33.33 13.82
N TYR A 56 -4.34 -32.09 13.30
CA TYR A 56 -4.46 -31.86 11.85
C TYR A 56 -3.32 -32.50 11.07
N LYS A 57 -2.09 -32.43 11.58
CA LYS A 57 -0.90 -33.03 10.94
C LYS A 57 -0.92 -34.56 10.91
N LYS A 58 -1.68 -35.21 11.79
CA LYS A 58 -1.83 -36.68 11.80
C LYS A 58 -2.82 -37.21 10.77
N LYS A 59 -3.72 -36.35 10.26
CA LYS A 59 -4.69 -36.74 9.23
C LYS A 59 -3.99 -37.10 7.92
N SER A 60 -4.71 -37.67 6.99
CA SER A 60 -4.28 -37.91 5.61
C SER A 60 -4.94 -36.89 4.66
N GLY A 61 -4.40 -36.75 3.45
CA GLY A 61 -4.94 -35.85 2.43
C GLY A 61 -4.12 -34.57 2.25
N ILE A 62 -4.55 -33.76 1.29
CA ILE A 62 -3.86 -32.53 0.90
C ILE A 62 -3.86 -31.50 2.04
N SER A 63 -4.97 -31.35 2.76
CA SER A 63 -5.04 -30.45 3.92
C SER A 63 -4.01 -30.78 4.99
N ALA A 64 -3.86 -32.05 5.36
CA ALA A 64 -2.86 -32.44 6.35
C ALA A 64 -1.42 -32.15 5.88
N ASN A 65 -1.14 -32.35 4.59
CA ASN A 65 0.16 -32.02 4.00
C ASN A 65 0.43 -30.51 4.03
N ILE A 66 -0.57 -29.69 3.75
CA ILE A 66 -0.48 -28.22 3.85
C ILE A 66 -0.03 -27.81 5.26
N PHE A 67 -0.71 -28.29 6.30
CA PHE A 67 -0.36 -27.97 7.69
C PHE A 67 1.06 -28.42 8.04
N LYS A 68 1.49 -29.61 7.56
CA LYS A 68 2.86 -30.11 7.80
C LYS A 68 3.92 -29.22 7.15
N ILE A 69 3.75 -28.91 5.85
CA ILE A 69 4.75 -28.15 5.09
C ILE A 69 4.83 -26.71 5.60
N VAL A 70 3.70 -26.05 5.84
CA VAL A 70 3.71 -24.66 6.32
C VAL A 70 4.32 -24.57 7.73
N ASP A 71 3.93 -25.47 8.65
CA ASP A 71 4.50 -25.53 9.99
C ASP A 71 6.02 -25.78 9.95
N GLN A 72 6.46 -26.74 9.12
CA GLN A 72 7.88 -27.05 8.94
C GLN A 72 8.65 -25.82 8.45
N VAL A 73 8.22 -25.21 7.34
CA VAL A 73 8.89 -24.04 6.75
C VAL A 73 9.01 -22.90 7.78
N VAL A 74 7.90 -22.55 8.46
CA VAL A 74 7.91 -21.40 9.37
C VAL A 74 8.75 -21.70 10.61
N SER A 75 8.68 -22.92 11.17
CA SER A 75 9.45 -23.31 12.36
C SER A 75 10.95 -23.40 12.08
N GLU A 76 11.34 -24.02 10.95
CA GLU A 76 12.75 -24.16 10.57
C GLU A 76 13.40 -22.84 10.15
N LYS A 77 12.61 -21.91 9.58
CA LYS A 77 13.10 -20.66 9.00
C LYS A 77 12.73 -19.40 9.80
N THR A 78 12.32 -19.55 11.07
CA THR A 78 11.85 -18.43 11.91
C THR A 78 12.81 -17.22 11.87
N ASN A 79 14.10 -17.45 12.08
CA ASN A 79 15.09 -16.36 12.12
C ASN A 79 15.25 -15.68 10.74
N LEU A 80 15.34 -16.46 9.66
CA LEU A 80 15.45 -15.95 8.31
C LEU A 80 14.21 -15.15 7.90
N ILE A 81 13.01 -15.67 8.23
CA ILE A 81 11.74 -14.97 8.00
C ILE A 81 11.72 -13.64 8.75
N GLN A 82 12.14 -13.62 10.01
CA GLN A 82 12.20 -12.39 10.79
C GLN A 82 13.23 -11.38 10.27
N GLU A 83 14.32 -11.84 9.69
CA GLU A 83 15.35 -10.99 9.10
C GLU A 83 14.87 -10.35 7.79
N VAL A 84 14.31 -11.16 6.89
CA VAL A 84 14.03 -10.79 5.49
C VAL A 84 12.67 -10.12 5.29
N PHE A 85 11.63 -10.53 6.07
CA PHE A 85 10.30 -9.96 5.88
C PHE A 85 10.26 -8.48 6.25
N PRO A 86 9.56 -7.64 5.44
CA PRO A 86 9.48 -6.21 5.69
C PRO A 86 8.92 -5.88 7.07
N LYS A 87 9.55 -4.92 7.77
CA LYS A 87 9.15 -4.48 9.13
C LYS A 87 8.23 -3.26 9.10
N MET A 88 7.79 -2.84 7.93
CA MET A 88 6.83 -1.75 7.76
C MET A 88 5.38 -2.26 7.81
N SER A 89 4.43 -1.37 8.03
CA SER A 89 3.00 -1.71 8.07
C SER A 89 2.38 -1.93 6.70
N ARG A 90 2.99 -1.37 5.64
CA ARG A 90 2.48 -1.40 4.28
C ARG A 90 3.37 -2.26 3.37
N PHE A 91 2.96 -3.50 3.16
CA PHE A 91 3.60 -4.39 2.20
C PHE A 91 2.68 -5.55 1.83
N MET A 92 2.82 -6.07 0.61
CA MET A 92 2.13 -7.26 0.11
C MET A 92 3.16 -8.32 -0.27
N THR A 93 3.33 -9.33 0.58
CA THR A 93 4.30 -10.41 0.32
C THR A 93 3.70 -11.58 -0.45
N GLY A 94 2.37 -11.58 -0.67
CA GLY A 94 1.66 -12.77 -1.10
C GLY A 94 1.50 -13.74 0.08
N TYR A 95 2.43 -14.64 0.27
CA TYR A 95 2.39 -15.60 1.40
C TYR A 95 3.08 -14.99 2.63
N ASN A 96 2.30 -14.48 3.58
CA ASN A 96 2.85 -13.79 4.76
C ASN A 96 3.31 -14.79 5.82
N LEU A 97 4.49 -15.39 5.62
CA LEU A 97 5.08 -16.37 6.55
C LEU A 97 5.33 -15.78 7.94
N ALA A 98 5.66 -14.49 8.02
CA ALA A 98 5.97 -13.82 9.28
C ALA A 98 4.78 -13.73 10.25
N LYS A 99 3.55 -13.95 9.75
CA LYS A 99 2.32 -13.86 10.53
C LYS A 99 1.67 -15.23 10.84
N VAL A 100 2.19 -16.33 10.31
CA VAL A 100 1.61 -17.67 10.48
C VAL A 100 1.58 -18.08 11.95
N TYR A 101 2.65 -17.82 12.70
CA TYR A 101 2.65 -17.88 14.15
C TYR A 101 2.50 -16.47 14.69
N GLY A 102 1.33 -16.15 15.23
CA GLY A 102 1.00 -14.78 15.70
C GLY A 102 1.92 -14.32 16.85
N ASN A 103 2.04 -13.00 16.98
CA ASN A 103 2.98 -12.36 17.91
C ASN A 103 2.68 -12.60 19.42
N SER A 104 1.52 -13.11 19.82
CA SER A 104 1.11 -13.13 21.22
C SER A 104 0.56 -14.48 21.75
N GLU A 105 0.19 -15.42 20.89
CA GLU A 105 -0.53 -16.62 21.31
C GLU A 105 0.05 -17.93 20.79
N ASN A 106 1.18 -17.94 20.09
CA ASN A 106 1.78 -19.12 19.43
C ASN A 106 0.80 -19.93 18.56
N ASN A 107 -0.33 -19.34 18.19
CA ASN A 107 -1.36 -20.02 17.42
C ASN A 107 -0.99 -20.03 15.94
N PHE A 108 -1.02 -21.23 15.37
CA PHE A 108 -0.81 -21.40 13.94
C PHE A 108 -2.02 -20.92 13.13
N ASN A 109 -1.82 -19.99 12.17
CA ASN A 109 -2.91 -19.36 11.47
C ASN A 109 -2.64 -19.24 9.95
N LEU A 110 -3.25 -20.15 9.17
CA LEU A 110 -3.16 -20.14 7.71
C LEU A 110 -3.88 -18.93 7.05
N ASN A 111 -4.76 -18.24 7.77
CA ASN A 111 -5.46 -17.08 7.20
C ASN A 111 -4.51 -16.03 6.65
N TYR A 112 -3.30 -15.88 7.25
CA TYR A 112 -2.27 -14.94 6.79
C TYR A 112 -1.55 -15.38 5.51
N LEU A 113 -1.58 -16.67 5.15
CA LEU A 113 -1.11 -17.16 3.86
C LEU A 113 -2.19 -17.06 2.79
N LEU A 114 -3.42 -17.43 3.15
CA LEU A 114 -4.57 -17.43 2.25
C LEU A 114 -4.98 -16.00 1.88
N SER A 115 -4.93 -15.07 2.85
CA SER A 115 -5.09 -13.64 2.59
C SER A 115 -3.86 -13.12 1.83
N GLY A 116 -4.08 -12.45 0.69
CA GLY A 116 -3.00 -11.96 -0.16
C GLY A 116 -2.39 -13.02 -1.09
N SER A 117 -2.94 -14.24 -1.10
CA SER A 117 -2.47 -15.29 -2.02
C SER A 117 -2.84 -15.07 -3.49
N GLU A 118 -3.63 -14.06 -3.79
CA GLU A 118 -4.09 -13.71 -5.15
C GLU A 118 -4.73 -14.89 -5.90
N GLY A 119 -5.39 -15.80 -5.16
CA GLY A 119 -6.01 -16.99 -5.71
C GLY A 119 -5.04 -18.08 -6.18
N THR A 120 -3.77 -18.02 -5.77
CA THR A 120 -2.77 -19.03 -6.14
C THR A 120 -2.79 -20.28 -5.26
N LEU A 121 -3.35 -20.20 -4.05
CA LEU A 121 -3.38 -21.30 -3.07
C LEU A 121 -4.74 -22.01 -3.02
N ALA A 122 -5.83 -21.26 -3.03
CA ALA A 122 -7.17 -21.81 -2.91
C ALA A 122 -8.22 -20.83 -3.43
N VAL A 123 -9.46 -21.32 -3.62
CA VAL A 123 -10.63 -20.48 -3.90
C VAL A 123 -11.34 -20.19 -2.57
N VAL A 124 -11.35 -18.94 -2.14
CA VAL A 124 -12.07 -18.53 -0.92
C VAL A 124 -13.57 -18.49 -1.19
N SER A 125 -14.33 -19.33 -0.50
CA SER A 125 -15.81 -19.43 -0.64
C SER A 125 -16.57 -18.71 0.46
N LYS A 126 -16.01 -18.64 1.69
CA LYS A 126 -16.58 -17.90 2.82
C LYS A 126 -15.47 -17.23 3.62
N ALA A 127 -15.80 -16.09 4.23
CA ALA A 127 -14.93 -15.39 5.16
C ALA A 127 -15.75 -14.89 6.36
N LYS A 128 -15.22 -15.10 7.57
CA LYS A 128 -15.70 -14.47 8.80
C LYS A 128 -14.79 -13.34 9.15
N LEU A 129 -15.33 -12.14 9.21
CA LEU A 129 -14.56 -10.90 9.38
C LEU A 129 -14.92 -10.21 10.69
N ARG A 130 -13.90 -9.64 11.35
CA ARG A 130 -14.10 -8.71 12.45
C ARG A 130 -14.57 -7.38 11.90
N LEU A 131 -15.63 -6.83 12.49
CA LEU A 131 -16.14 -5.50 12.13
C LEU A 131 -15.48 -4.43 12.99
N THR A 132 -15.20 -3.28 12.36
CA THR A 132 -14.64 -2.11 13.04
C THR A 132 -15.72 -1.04 13.19
N PRO A 133 -15.91 -0.44 14.39
CA PRO A 133 -16.86 0.65 14.59
C PRO A 133 -16.53 1.86 13.70
N LEU A 134 -17.54 2.46 13.10
CA LEU A 134 -17.37 3.70 12.34
C LEU A 134 -17.03 4.86 13.27
N PRO A 135 -16.06 5.72 12.93
CA PRO A 135 -15.73 6.89 13.71
C PRO A 135 -16.89 7.89 13.70
N LYS A 136 -17.25 8.42 14.90
CA LYS A 136 -18.33 9.38 15.06
C LYS A 136 -17.98 10.80 14.62
N HIS A 137 -16.70 11.14 14.72
CA HIS A 137 -16.19 12.49 14.42
C HIS A 137 -15.02 12.40 13.44
N LYS A 138 -14.97 13.37 12.53
CA LYS A 138 -13.88 13.53 11.57
C LYS A 138 -13.48 14.99 11.48
N SER A 139 -12.20 15.25 11.25
CA SER A 139 -11.64 16.54 10.87
C SER A 139 -10.60 16.32 9.80
N LEU A 140 -10.57 17.17 8.79
CA LEU A 140 -9.60 17.12 7.69
C LEU A 140 -8.86 18.46 7.65
N LEU A 141 -7.51 18.38 7.61
CA LEU A 141 -6.65 19.50 7.28
C LEU A 141 -6.12 19.35 5.87
N VAL A 142 -6.20 20.38 5.08
CA VAL A 142 -5.48 20.55 3.81
C VAL A 142 -4.22 21.34 4.14
N VAL A 143 -3.09 20.68 4.32
CA VAL A 143 -1.81 21.33 4.58
C VAL A 143 -1.16 21.66 3.24
N LYS A 144 -0.71 22.91 3.05
CA LYS A 144 -0.30 23.48 1.77
C LYS A 144 1.20 23.68 1.69
N TYR A 145 1.78 23.40 0.50
CA TYR A 145 3.22 23.48 0.27
C TYR A 145 3.54 24.12 -1.08
N GLU A 146 4.73 24.71 -1.21
CA GLU A 146 5.27 25.26 -2.46
C GLU A 146 5.83 24.16 -3.35
N THR A 147 6.41 23.10 -2.76
CA THR A 147 7.01 21.99 -3.50
C THR A 147 6.55 20.64 -2.96
N PHE A 148 6.65 19.62 -3.79
CA PHE A 148 6.36 18.25 -3.40
C PHE A 148 7.38 17.72 -2.36
N ASP A 149 8.64 18.10 -2.51
CA ASP A 149 9.70 17.74 -1.56
C ASP A 149 9.41 18.28 -0.15
N ASP A 150 8.94 19.53 -0.05
CA ASP A 150 8.53 20.12 1.24
C ASP A 150 7.39 19.31 1.89
N ALA A 151 6.42 18.87 1.08
CA ALA A 151 5.27 18.10 1.57
C ALA A 151 5.69 16.72 2.11
N LEU A 152 6.63 16.05 1.46
CA LEU A 152 7.17 14.77 1.90
C LEU A 152 8.10 14.93 3.13
N SER A 153 8.98 15.91 3.10
CA SER A 153 9.92 16.17 4.21
C SER A 153 9.22 16.60 5.50
N ASP A 154 8.01 17.14 5.40
CA ASP A 154 7.22 17.55 6.58
C ASP A 154 6.33 16.42 7.14
N ALA A 155 6.31 15.26 6.46
CA ALA A 155 5.47 14.12 6.82
C ALA A 155 5.71 13.59 8.23
N GLU A 156 6.97 13.53 8.68
CA GLU A 156 7.33 13.11 10.04
C GLU A 156 6.68 14.01 11.11
N MET A 157 6.68 15.33 10.87
CA MET A 157 6.03 16.29 11.78
C MET A 157 4.52 16.06 11.83
N LEU A 158 3.88 15.81 10.67
CA LEU A 158 2.46 15.50 10.58
C LEU A 158 2.13 14.19 11.31
N LEU A 159 2.94 13.15 11.16
CA LEU A 159 2.78 11.84 11.81
C LEU A 159 2.82 11.93 13.34
N LYS A 160 3.62 12.84 13.92
CA LYS A 160 3.68 13.05 15.38
C LYS A 160 2.35 13.52 15.99
N SER A 161 1.42 14.02 15.17
CA SER A 161 0.08 14.40 15.60
C SER A 161 -0.91 13.23 15.64
N ASP A 162 -0.47 12.03 15.31
CA ASP A 162 -1.24 10.79 15.28
C ASP A 162 -2.52 10.86 14.42
N PRO A 163 -2.43 11.25 13.13
CA PRO A 163 -3.57 11.30 12.23
C PRO A 163 -4.04 9.90 11.82
N ALA A 164 -5.28 9.80 11.35
CA ALA A 164 -5.82 8.56 10.78
C ALA A 164 -5.25 8.24 9.41
N ALA A 165 -4.90 9.28 8.63
CA ALA A 165 -4.28 9.16 7.30
C ALA A 165 -3.60 10.46 6.90
N ILE A 166 -2.53 10.35 6.10
CA ILE A 166 -1.90 11.46 5.39
C ILE A 166 -1.80 11.08 3.92
N GLU A 167 -2.55 11.80 3.06
CA GLU A 167 -2.54 11.61 1.62
C GLU A 167 -1.91 12.81 0.92
N THR A 168 -0.89 12.56 0.11
CA THR A 168 -0.27 13.63 -0.68
C THR A 168 -0.84 13.70 -2.08
N ILE A 169 -0.89 14.91 -2.63
CA ILE A 169 -1.31 15.21 -4.01
C ILE A 169 -0.30 16.21 -4.58
N ASP A 170 0.38 15.82 -5.64
CA ASP A 170 1.42 16.61 -6.28
C ASP A 170 0.88 17.76 -7.13
N GLU A 171 1.81 18.59 -7.62
CA GLU A 171 1.51 19.76 -8.45
C GLU A 171 0.89 19.41 -9.80
N LYS A 172 1.24 18.25 -10.38
CA LYS A 172 0.69 17.82 -11.68
C LYS A 172 -0.81 17.53 -11.55
N ILE A 173 -1.19 16.76 -10.52
CA ILE A 173 -2.61 16.44 -10.26
C ILE A 173 -3.40 17.69 -9.90
N LEU A 174 -2.86 18.58 -9.06
CA LEU A 174 -3.54 19.83 -8.73
C LEU A 174 -3.69 20.73 -9.95
N SER A 175 -2.72 20.76 -10.86
CA SER A 175 -2.81 21.49 -12.12
C SER A 175 -3.90 20.92 -13.02
N LEU A 176 -3.95 19.60 -13.22
CA LEU A 176 -4.99 18.94 -14.00
C LEU A 176 -6.38 19.12 -13.39
N ALA A 177 -6.47 19.14 -12.06
CA ALA A 177 -7.74 19.37 -11.37
C ALA A 177 -8.32 20.75 -11.65
N LYS A 178 -7.50 21.77 -11.96
CA LYS A 178 -7.97 23.13 -12.34
C LYS A 178 -8.77 23.14 -13.64
N GLU A 179 -8.57 22.15 -14.50
CA GLU A 179 -9.30 21.96 -15.76
C GLU A 179 -10.54 21.06 -15.59
N ASP A 180 -10.77 20.47 -14.40
CA ASP A 180 -11.90 19.58 -14.08
C ASP A 180 -12.95 20.30 -13.22
N GLU A 181 -14.21 19.90 -13.34
CA GLU A 181 -15.32 20.42 -12.52
C GLU A 181 -15.09 20.29 -11.02
N ILE A 182 -14.26 19.34 -10.58
CA ILE A 182 -13.92 19.16 -9.16
C ILE A 182 -13.29 20.42 -8.58
N TYR A 183 -12.57 21.19 -9.39
CA TYR A 183 -11.92 22.41 -8.92
C TYR A 183 -12.90 23.43 -8.37
N LEU A 184 -14.06 23.57 -8.98
CA LEU A 184 -15.11 24.47 -8.49
C LEU A 184 -15.55 24.17 -7.06
N LYS A 185 -15.42 22.90 -6.63
CA LYS A 185 -15.80 22.42 -5.29
C LYS A 185 -14.69 22.51 -4.26
N ILE A 186 -13.44 22.67 -4.70
CA ILE A 186 -12.26 22.61 -3.81
C ILE A 186 -11.38 23.86 -3.87
N LYS A 187 -11.60 24.78 -4.81
CA LYS A 187 -10.73 25.95 -5.08
C LYS A 187 -10.39 26.77 -3.82
N ASP A 188 -11.37 26.96 -2.94
CA ASP A 188 -11.19 27.76 -1.73
C ASP A 188 -10.33 27.04 -0.68
N PHE A 189 -10.30 25.70 -0.71
CA PHE A 189 -9.52 24.87 0.22
C PHE A 189 -8.06 24.78 -0.18
N VAL A 190 -7.77 24.84 -1.50
CA VAL A 190 -6.42 24.75 -2.08
C VAL A 190 -5.89 26.10 -2.55
N ALA A 191 -6.60 27.19 -2.27
CA ALA A 191 -6.18 28.53 -2.64
C ALA A 191 -4.82 28.88 -2.01
N ASP A 192 -4.05 29.70 -2.72
CA ASP A 192 -2.77 30.22 -2.23
C ASP A 192 -2.94 30.97 -0.90
N GLU A 193 -1.96 30.84 -0.02
CA GLU A 193 -1.97 31.57 1.24
C GLU A 193 -1.76 33.08 0.99
N LYS A 194 -2.63 33.89 1.59
CA LYS A 194 -2.50 35.36 1.59
C LYS A 194 -1.29 35.75 2.43
N GLY A 195 -0.29 36.38 1.84
CA GLY A 195 0.82 36.96 2.59
C GLY A 195 0.29 37.92 3.65
N LYS A 196 0.70 37.76 4.92
CA LYS A 196 0.51 38.76 5.97
C LYS A 196 1.23 40.04 5.51
N SER A 197 0.68 41.23 5.88
CA SER A 197 1.14 42.56 5.47
C SER A 197 2.64 42.63 5.10
N GLY A 198 2.92 42.91 3.80
CA GLY A 198 4.30 43.06 3.26
C GLY A 198 5.02 41.79 2.81
N ARG A 199 4.44 40.60 2.91
CA ARG A 199 5.06 39.34 2.43
C ARG A 199 4.50 38.92 1.06
N LYS A 200 5.39 38.33 0.22
CA LYS A 200 4.98 37.69 -1.05
C LYS A 200 3.97 36.58 -0.77
N LYS A 201 2.92 36.51 -1.61
CA LYS A 201 1.98 35.38 -1.67
C LYS A 201 2.78 34.12 -2.01
N ARG A 202 2.60 33.04 -1.22
CA ARG A 202 3.24 31.73 -1.46
C ARG A 202 2.25 30.84 -2.21
N PRO A 203 2.61 30.32 -3.40
CA PRO A 203 1.71 29.51 -4.19
C PRO A 203 1.50 28.13 -3.53
N THR A 204 0.28 27.63 -3.59
CA THR A 204 -0.04 26.24 -3.25
C THR A 204 0.11 25.38 -4.50
N ARG A 205 1.14 24.55 -4.53
CA ARG A 205 1.39 23.62 -5.63
C ARG A 205 1.17 22.17 -5.24
N THR A 206 1.36 21.84 -3.97
CA THR A 206 1.20 20.50 -3.39
C THR A 206 0.42 20.59 -2.10
N ILE A 207 -0.35 19.55 -1.78
CA ILE A 207 -1.09 19.46 -0.52
C ILE A 207 -0.92 18.08 0.12
N ASN A 208 -0.96 18.08 1.46
CA ASN A 208 -1.22 16.88 2.25
C ASN A 208 -2.62 16.97 2.86
N LEU A 209 -3.44 15.96 2.61
CA LEU A 209 -4.73 15.76 3.26
C LEU A 209 -4.52 14.97 4.54
N VAL A 210 -4.63 15.62 5.68
CA VAL A 210 -4.39 15.02 7.01
C VAL A 210 -5.72 14.78 7.70
N GLU A 211 -6.16 13.51 7.77
CA GLU A 211 -7.45 13.12 8.36
C GLU A 211 -7.27 12.71 9.83
N PHE A 212 -8.11 13.25 10.69
CA PHE A 212 -8.29 12.78 12.05
C PHE A 212 -9.70 12.22 12.21
N CYS A 213 -9.84 11.09 12.90
CA CYS A 213 -11.14 10.49 13.16
C CYS A 213 -11.16 9.75 14.50
N GLY A 214 -12.33 9.67 15.12
CA GLY A 214 -12.48 8.99 16.40
C GLY A 214 -13.88 9.09 17.00
N SER A 215 -14.06 8.47 18.17
CA SER A 215 -15.31 8.53 18.94
C SER A 215 -15.36 9.67 19.93
N ASN A 216 -14.21 10.22 20.35
CA ASN A 216 -14.10 11.31 21.33
C ASN A 216 -13.76 12.63 20.64
N LYS A 217 -14.75 13.52 20.56
CA LYS A 217 -14.63 14.84 19.93
C LYS A 217 -13.56 15.73 20.58
N ASN A 218 -13.48 15.74 21.91
CA ASN A 218 -12.54 16.60 22.62
C ASN A 218 -11.08 16.15 22.42
N HIS A 219 -10.84 14.85 22.34
CA HIS A 219 -9.53 14.31 22.04
C HIS A 219 -9.08 14.69 20.62
N LEU A 220 -9.96 14.47 19.65
CA LEU A 220 -9.72 14.84 18.25
C LEU A 220 -9.44 16.33 18.09
N GLU A 221 -10.22 17.20 18.77
CA GLU A 221 -10.01 18.65 18.77
C GLU A 221 -8.65 19.06 19.32
N LYS A 222 -8.18 18.40 20.38
CA LYS A 222 -6.85 18.65 20.95
C LYS A 222 -5.74 18.29 19.97
N GLN A 223 -5.82 17.10 19.31
CA GLN A 223 -4.84 16.68 18.31
C GLN A 223 -4.75 17.68 17.14
N VAL A 224 -5.90 18.01 16.55
CA VAL A 224 -5.98 18.94 15.42
C VAL A 224 -5.44 20.33 15.79
N THR A 225 -5.85 20.86 16.97
CA THR A 225 -5.40 22.17 17.43
C THR A 225 -3.90 22.21 17.70
N ALA A 226 -3.33 21.12 18.24
CA ALA A 226 -1.89 21.02 18.45
C ALA A 226 -1.13 21.07 17.12
N LEU A 227 -1.58 20.32 16.11
CA LEU A 227 -0.98 20.35 14.77
C LEU A 227 -1.08 21.74 14.13
N CYS A 228 -2.26 22.38 14.19
CA CYS A 228 -2.44 23.74 13.67
C CYS A 228 -1.45 24.73 14.29
N LYS A 229 -1.25 24.68 15.60
CA LYS A 229 -0.25 25.52 16.30
C LYS A 229 1.18 25.26 15.84
N THR A 230 1.53 23.99 15.60
CA THR A 230 2.85 23.61 15.09
C THR A 230 3.08 24.17 13.68
N ILE A 231 2.09 24.05 12.79
CA ILE A 231 2.14 24.63 11.43
C ILE A 231 2.27 26.15 11.52
N ASP A 232 1.45 26.82 12.32
CA ASP A 232 1.51 28.29 12.49
C ASP A 232 2.87 28.79 13.00
N ALA A 233 3.54 28.01 13.84
CA ALA A 233 4.86 28.33 14.35
C ALA A 233 5.99 28.15 13.30
N THR A 234 5.75 27.37 12.25
CA THR A 234 6.76 27.00 11.25
C THR A 234 6.47 27.51 9.84
N ASN A 235 5.25 27.97 9.53
CA ASN A 235 4.77 28.34 8.20
C ASN A 235 5.56 29.49 7.52
N ASN A 236 6.45 30.14 8.23
CA ASN A 236 7.33 31.20 7.71
C ASN A 236 8.71 30.70 7.31
N LYS A 237 9.01 29.42 7.56
CA LYS A 237 10.31 28.81 7.26
C LYS A 237 10.29 28.21 5.86
N SER A 238 11.41 28.26 5.15
CA SER A 238 11.61 27.51 3.89
C SER A 238 11.51 26.02 4.18
N GLY A 239 11.00 25.25 3.22
CA GLY A 239 10.86 23.81 3.38
C GLY A 239 9.75 23.37 4.35
N LYS A 240 8.81 24.26 4.67
CA LYS A 240 7.70 23.99 5.60
C LYS A 240 6.36 24.38 4.98
N ALA A 241 5.29 23.87 5.58
CA ALA A 241 3.93 24.21 5.18
C ALA A 241 3.75 25.73 5.08
N THR A 242 3.10 26.18 4.00
CA THR A 242 2.77 27.61 3.80
C THR A 242 1.56 28.04 4.60
N GLY A 243 0.70 27.09 4.94
CA GLY A 243 -0.53 27.28 5.70
C GLY A 243 -1.39 26.02 5.62
N TYR A 244 -2.63 26.16 6.08
CA TYR A 244 -3.59 25.05 6.05
C TYR A 244 -5.03 25.56 5.92
N TYR A 245 -5.92 24.68 5.46
CA TYR A 245 -7.36 24.82 5.59
C TYR A 245 -7.90 23.67 6.44
N ARG A 246 -8.77 23.97 7.40
CA ARG A 246 -9.36 22.96 8.29
C ARG A 246 -10.86 22.88 8.07
N THR A 247 -11.38 21.65 7.99
CA THR A 247 -12.82 21.42 7.92
C THR A 247 -13.26 20.24 8.79
N VAL A 248 -14.51 20.31 9.26
CA VAL A 248 -15.28 19.21 9.88
C VAL A 248 -16.58 18.97 9.11
N ASP A 249 -16.86 19.76 8.07
CA ASP A 249 -18.04 19.62 7.24
C ASP A 249 -17.95 18.36 6.38
N PRO A 250 -18.94 17.44 6.43
CA PRO A 250 -18.89 16.18 5.70
C PRO A 250 -18.86 16.35 4.17
N GLN A 251 -19.48 17.42 3.64
CA GLN A 251 -19.50 17.67 2.20
C GLN A 251 -18.16 18.16 1.71
N GLU A 252 -17.51 19.06 2.44
CA GLU A 252 -16.16 19.54 2.11
C GLU A 252 -15.14 18.40 2.19
N ILE A 253 -15.20 17.59 3.24
CA ILE A 253 -14.38 16.37 3.39
C ILE A 253 -14.59 15.43 2.18
N SER A 254 -15.85 15.19 1.79
CA SER A 254 -16.18 14.35 0.63
C SER A 254 -15.64 14.92 -0.69
N ASN A 255 -15.70 16.24 -0.89
CA ASN A 255 -15.18 16.91 -2.09
C ASN A 255 -13.65 16.75 -2.18
N LEU A 256 -12.93 16.96 -1.08
CA LEU A 256 -11.47 16.81 -1.00
C LEU A 256 -11.04 15.37 -1.27
N TRP A 257 -11.73 14.38 -0.69
CA TRP A 257 -11.48 12.98 -1.00
C TRP A 257 -11.84 12.60 -2.43
N SER A 258 -12.81 13.29 -3.04
CA SER A 258 -13.15 13.11 -4.46
C SER A 258 -12.03 13.56 -5.39
N LEU A 259 -11.33 14.66 -5.07
CA LEU A 259 -10.11 15.07 -5.78
C LEU A 259 -9.07 13.94 -5.76
N ARG A 260 -8.77 13.39 -4.56
CA ARG A 260 -7.80 12.30 -4.44
C ARG A 260 -8.18 11.06 -5.25
N LYS A 261 -9.47 10.69 -5.26
CA LYS A 261 -9.98 9.55 -6.04
C LYS A 261 -9.92 9.80 -7.55
N LYS A 262 -10.17 11.04 -8.00
CA LYS A 262 -10.11 11.42 -9.41
C LYS A 262 -8.69 11.52 -9.96
N GLY A 263 -7.66 11.62 -9.10
CA GLY A 263 -6.27 11.80 -9.52
C GLY A 263 -5.83 10.81 -10.60
N VAL A 264 -6.15 9.52 -10.45
CA VAL A 264 -5.86 8.49 -11.46
C VAL A 264 -6.54 8.78 -12.81
N GLY A 265 -7.83 9.16 -12.77
CA GLY A 265 -8.59 9.49 -13.98
C GLY A 265 -8.11 10.77 -14.66
N LEU A 266 -7.75 11.79 -13.90
CA LEU A 266 -7.18 13.04 -14.40
C LEU A 266 -5.88 12.78 -15.18
N LEU A 267 -5.02 11.92 -14.63
CA LEU A 267 -3.78 11.52 -15.29
C LEU A 267 -4.03 10.73 -16.58
N GLY A 268 -5.02 9.83 -16.60
CA GLY A 268 -5.39 9.06 -17.79
C GLY A 268 -5.87 9.92 -18.97
N ASN A 269 -6.40 11.11 -18.67
CA ASN A 269 -6.90 12.07 -19.69
C ASN A 269 -5.80 13.02 -20.21
N THR A 270 -4.54 12.84 -19.85
CA THR A 270 -3.42 13.65 -20.35
C THR A 270 -3.34 13.57 -21.87
N LYS A 271 -3.18 14.73 -22.53
CA LYS A 271 -3.06 14.84 -24.00
C LYS A 271 -1.69 14.36 -24.46
N GLY A 272 -1.59 13.90 -25.70
CA GLY A 272 -0.34 13.42 -26.31
C GLY A 272 -0.26 11.88 -26.39
N GLU A 273 0.82 11.37 -27.01
CA GLU A 273 1.04 9.93 -27.22
C GLU A 273 1.53 9.24 -25.93
N ARG A 274 2.36 9.90 -25.15
CA ARG A 274 2.82 9.39 -23.84
C ARG A 274 1.65 9.33 -22.86
N LYS A 275 1.47 8.15 -22.24
CA LYS A 275 0.41 7.89 -21.25
C LYS A 275 1.02 7.44 -19.93
N PRO A 276 0.48 7.90 -18.77
CA PRO A 276 0.92 7.45 -17.45
C PRO A 276 0.68 5.95 -17.27
N LEU A 277 1.75 5.20 -17.01
CA LEU A 277 1.72 3.74 -16.84
C LEU A 277 2.06 3.32 -15.41
N PRO A 278 1.38 2.29 -14.86
CA PRO A 278 1.53 1.88 -13.46
C PRO A 278 2.60 0.79 -13.24
N PHE A 279 3.64 0.68 -14.07
CA PHE A 279 4.60 -0.42 -14.02
C PHE A 279 5.60 -0.33 -12.85
N VAL A 280 5.86 0.88 -12.33
CA VAL A 280 6.70 1.15 -11.16
C VAL A 280 5.94 1.82 -10.01
N GLU A 281 4.60 1.80 -10.06
CA GLU A 281 3.78 2.32 -8.98
C GLU A 281 3.71 1.34 -7.79
N ASP A 282 3.17 1.80 -6.65
CA ASP A 282 2.89 0.96 -5.49
C ASP A 282 4.14 0.53 -4.70
N THR A 283 5.27 1.19 -4.94
CA THR A 283 6.44 1.00 -4.09
C THR A 283 6.19 1.57 -2.70
N ALA A 284 6.67 0.88 -1.69
CA ALA A 284 6.57 1.32 -0.31
C ALA A 284 7.93 1.23 0.38
N VAL A 285 8.28 2.27 1.12
CA VAL A 285 9.48 2.35 1.96
C VAL A 285 9.08 2.76 3.38
N PRO A 286 9.90 2.55 4.41
CA PRO A 286 9.65 3.13 5.72
C PRO A 286 9.36 4.63 5.59
N PRO A 287 8.31 5.18 6.26
CA PRO A 287 7.89 6.58 6.10
C PRO A 287 9.03 7.60 6.33
N GLU A 288 9.97 7.30 7.20
CA GLU A 288 11.16 8.11 7.47
C GLU A 288 12.11 8.21 6.26
N ASN A 289 12.12 7.19 5.39
CA ASN A 289 12.97 7.16 4.19
C ASN A 289 12.27 7.75 2.96
N LEU A 290 10.95 8.04 3.04
CA LEU A 290 10.12 8.34 1.89
C LEU A 290 10.60 9.57 1.10
N ALA A 291 10.97 10.66 1.79
CA ALA A 291 11.37 11.89 1.13
C ALA A 291 12.66 11.70 0.30
N ASP A 292 13.68 11.03 0.86
CA ASP A 292 14.95 10.78 0.18
C ASP A 292 14.77 9.77 -0.96
N TYR A 293 14.01 8.71 -0.73
CA TYR A 293 13.64 7.74 -1.75
C TYR A 293 12.97 8.41 -2.96
N ILE A 294 11.97 9.24 -2.74
CA ILE A 294 11.23 9.91 -3.84
C ILE A 294 12.10 10.93 -4.55
N ARG A 295 13.03 11.60 -3.87
CA ARG A 295 13.97 12.53 -4.50
C ARG A 295 14.88 11.81 -5.50
N GLU A 296 15.43 10.65 -5.13
CA GLU A 296 16.23 9.83 -6.05
C GLU A 296 15.35 9.21 -7.16
N PHE A 297 14.14 8.76 -6.85
CA PHE A 297 13.22 8.23 -7.85
C PHE A 297 12.88 9.29 -8.92
N ARG A 298 12.60 10.51 -8.50
CA ARG A 298 12.37 11.63 -9.44
C ARG A 298 13.58 11.89 -10.33
N THR A 299 14.77 11.93 -9.74
CA THR A 299 16.04 12.08 -10.49
C THR A 299 16.21 10.96 -11.52
N LEU A 300 15.88 9.72 -11.16
CA LEU A 300 15.90 8.59 -12.10
C LEU A 300 14.93 8.83 -13.27
N LEU A 301 13.68 9.20 -13.03
CA LEU A 301 12.70 9.46 -14.10
C LEU A 301 13.09 10.66 -14.98
N GLU A 302 13.61 11.71 -14.38
CA GLU A 302 14.09 12.91 -15.07
C GLU A 302 15.30 12.60 -15.98
N SER A 303 16.14 11.64 -15.62
CA SER A 303 17.28 11.21 -16.46
C SER A 303 16.84 10.56 -17.79
N TYR A 304 15.59 10.04 -17.87
CA TYR A 304 14.96 9.53 -19.08
C TYR A 304 14.08 10.59 -19.79
N GLY A 305 14.03 11.82 -19.29
CA GLY A 305 13.15 12.87 -19.83
C GLY A 305 11.67 12.52 -19.70
N LEU A 306 11.27 11.77 -18.68
CA LEU A 306 9.90 11.35 -18.46
C LEU A 306 9.13 12.37 -17.63
N GLU A 307 7.92 12.70 -18.07
CA GLU A 307 6.92 13.30 -17.20
C GLU A 307 6.30 12.22 -16.31
N TYR A 308 5.97 12.61 -15.09
CA TYR A 308 5.35 11.72 -14.11
C TYR A 308 4.36 12.48 -13.23
N ALA A 309 3.53 11.73 -12.51
CA ALA A 309 2.74 12.25 -11.41
C ALA A 309 2.83 11.31 -10.21
N MET A 310 2.68 11.90 -9.03
CA MET A 310 2.83 11.18 -7.76
C MET A 310 1.71 11.53 -6.79
N PHE A 311 1.17 10.54 -6.13
CA PHE A 311 0.19 10.69 -5.07
C PHE A 311 0.20 9.45 -4.18
N GLY A 312 -0.28 9.53 -2.96
CA GLY A 312 -0.39 8.32 -2.13
C GLY A 312 -0.36 8.58 -0.64
N HIS A 313 -0.02 7.53 0.05
CA HIS A 313 -0.14 7.32 1.48
C HIS A 313 1.19 7.63 2.17
N VAL A 314 1.41 8.89 2.51
CA VAL A 314 2.67 9.35 3.14
C VAL A 314 2.84 8.76 4.53
N ASP A 315 1.73 8.55 5.24
CA ASP A 315 1.69 8.00 6.60
C ASP A 315 2.19 6.55 6.71
N VAL A 316 2.25 5.83 5.59
CA VAL A 316 2.72 4.45 5.51
C VAL A 316 3.79 4.23 4.44
N GLY A 317 4.36 5.31 3.90
CA GLY A 317 5.48 5.28 2.97
C GLY A 317 5.18 4.71 1.59
N CYS A 318 3.91 4.70 1.13
CA CYS A 318 3.50 4.14 -0.15
C CYS A 318 3.05 5.24 -1.12
N LEU A 319 3.78 5.44 -2.23
CA LEU A 319 3.41 6.38 -3.27
C LEU A 319 3.17 5.69 -4.61
N HIS A 320 2.15 6.17 -5.31
CA HIS A 320 1.81 5.75 -6.67
C HIS A 320 2.50 6.69 -7.65
N VAL A 321 3.54 6.18 -8.29
CA VAL A 321 4.36 6.91 -9.26
C VAL A 321 3.98 6.42 -10.66
N ARG A 322 3.56 7.33 -11.52
CA ARG A 322 3.13 7.00 -12.89
C ARG A 322 3.92 7.79 -13.93
N PRO A 323 5.02 7.24 -14.42
CA PRO A 323 5.74 7.81 -15.57
C PRO A 323 4.90 7.73 -16.83
N ALA A 324 5.01 8.73 -17.69
CA ALA A 324 4.31 8.77 -18.99
C ALA A 324 5.24 8.27 -20.11
N LEU A 325 4.85 7.16 -20.77
CA LEU A 325 5.57 6.57 -21.91
C LEU A 325 4.67 6.43 -23.12
N ASP A 326 5.28 6.45 -24.29
CA ASP A 326 4.68 6.08 -25.56
C ASP A 326 5.04 4.65 -25.95
N LEU A 327 4.13 3.71 -25.74
CA LEU A 327 4.34 2.30 -26.05
C LEU A 327 4.36 1.98 -27.56
N LYS A 328 4.14 2.98 -28.41
CA LYS A 328 4.35 2.84 -29.86
C LYS A 328 5.82 3.11 -30.23
N ASN A 329 6.59 3.71 -29.34
CA ASN A 329 8.02 3.92 -29.49
C ASN A 329 8.78 2.73 -28.90
N PRO A 330 9.46 1.90 -29.71
CA PRO A 330 10.19 0.71 -29.22
C PRO A 330 11.29 1.02 -28.21
N GLU A 331 11.88 2.21 -28.26
CA GLU A 331 12.88 2.65 -27.29
C GLU A 331 12.22 2.86 -25.94
N GLU A 332 11.12 3.59 -25.86
CA GLU A 332 10.38 3.85 -24.62
C GLU A 332 9.75 2.55 -24.06
N GLU A 333 9.31 1.62 -24.91
CA GLU A 333 8.86 0.29 -24.48
C GLU A 333 9.97 -0.46 -23.75
N SER A 334 11.21 -0.42 -24.27
CA SER A 334 12.37 -1.08 -23.63
C SER A 334 12.70 -0.51 -22.24
N TRP A 335 12.39 0.76 -22.00
CA TRP A 335 12.63 1.40 -20.69
C TRP A 335 11.76 0.82 -19.57
N ILE A 336 10.63 0.16 -19.88
CA ILE A 336 9.78 -0.45 -18.84
C ILE A 336 10.59 -1.43 -18.00
N ARG A 337 11.32 -2.34 -18.64
CA ARG A 337 12.15 -3.33 -17.93
C ARG A 337 13.33 -2.64 -17.23
N GLU A 338 14.05 -1.81 -17.94
CA GLU A 338 15.22 -1.12 -17.39
C GLU A 338 14.89 -0.25 -16.18
N LEU A 339 13.80 0.53 -16.25
CA LEU A 339 13.36 1.35 -15.12
C LEU A 339 12.83 0.51 -13.96
N SER A 340 12.13 -0.61 -14.25
CA SER A 340 11.66 -1.51 -13.20
C SER A 340 12.83 -2.08 -12.40
N ASP A 341 13.88 -2.56 -13.06
CA ASP A 341 15.08 -3.10 -12.43
C ASP A 341 15.79 -2.03 -11.57
N LYS A 342 15.97 -0.81 -12.10
CA LYS A 342 16.56 0.31 -11.35
C LYS A 342 15.70 0.74 -10.13
N VAL A 343 14.37 0.68 -10.27
CA VAL A 343 13.46 0.98 -9.16
C VAL A 343 13.53 -0.12 -8.09
N VAL A 344 13.69 -1.38 -8.46
CA VAL A 344 13.90 -2.49 -7.51
C VAL A 344 15.17 -2.23 -6.68
N GLU A 345 16.29 -1.89 -7.32
CA GLU A 345 17.54 -1.53 -6.62
C GLU A 345 17.33 -0.34 -5.68
N LEU A 346 16.64 0.70 -6.16
CA LEU A 346 16.37 1.90 -5.36
C LEU A 346 15.48 1.60 -4.14
N VAL A 347 14.42 0.82 -4.32
CA VAL A 347 13.52 0.41 -3.24
C VAL A 347 14.27 -0.40 -2.18
N LYS A 348 15.13 -1.34 -2.60
CA LYS A 348 15.98 -2.13 -1.68
C LYS A 348 16.95 -1.26 -0.90
N LYS A 349 17.56 -0.25 -1.55
CA LYS A 349 18.44 0.73 -0.88
C LYS A 349 17.77 1.45 0.30
N TYR A 350 16.45 1.64 0.22
CA TYR A 350 15.64 2.32 1.23
C TYR A 350 14.80 1.37 2.10
N ASP A 351 15.20 0.09 2.21
CA ASP A 351 14.52 -0.94 3.02
C ASP A 351 13.04 -1.13 2.66
N GLY A 352 12.71 -0.95 1.39
CA GLY A 352 11.34 -0.97 0.87
C GLY A 352 10.97 -2.24 0.13
N VAL A 353 9.77 -2.21 -0.48
CA VAL A 353 9.22 -3.27 -1.34
C VAL A 353 8.53 -2.70 -2.56
N MET A 354 8.43 -3.51 -3.63
CA MET A 354 7.73 -3.15 -4.87
C MET A 354 6.19 -3.21 -4.74
N TRP A 355 5.66 -3.74 -3.65
CA TRP A 355 4.25 -4.10 -3.51
C TRP A 355 3.67 -3.54 -2.20
N GLY A 356 3.19 -2.29 -2.24
CA GLY A 356 2.63 -1.63 -1.07
C GLY A 356 1.20 -2.07 -0.75
N GLU A 357 0.30 -2.12 -1.76
CA GLU A 357 -1.12 -2.40 -1.56
C GLU A 357 -1.85 -3.13 -2.70
N HIS A 358 -1.31 -3.14 -3.93
CA HIS A 358 -2.00 -3.70 -5.11
C HIS A 358 -1.74 -5.20 -5.34
N GLY A 359 -0.93 -5.84 -4.48
CA GLY A 359 -0.49 -7.22 -4.66
C GLY A 359 0.70 -7.32 -5.61
N ARG A 360 1.19 -8.55 -5.84
CA ARG A 360 2.34 -8.78 -6.72
C ARG A 360 1.98 -8.73 -8.20
N GLY A 361 0.87 -9.36 -8.57
CA GLY A 361 0.38 -9.38 -9.95
C GLY A 361 1.47 -9.78 -10.94
N PHE A 362 1.74 -8.89 -11.91
CA PHE A 362 2.77 -9.06 -12.94
C PHE A 362 4.20 -8.70 -12.49
N ARG A 363 4.44 -8.44 -11.21
CA ARG A 363 5.76 -8.12 -10.65
C ARG A 363 6.27 -9.22 -9.72
N SER A 364 5.77 -10.44 -9.90
CA SER A 364 6.17 -11.60 -9.08
C SER A 364 7.59 -12.07 -9.38
N GLU A 365 8.15 -11.73 -10.53
CA GLU A 365 9.51 -12.07 -10.94
C GLU A 365 10.60 -11.58 -9.97
N TYR A 366 10.35 -10.49 -9.24
CA TYR A 366 11.29 -9.96 -8.26
C TYR A 366 11.21 -10.65 -6.87
N THR A 367 10.42 -11.72 -6.73
CA THR A 367 10.23 -12.41 -5.44
C THR A 367 11.55 -12.88 -4.83
N ALA A 368 12.39 -13.57 -5.61
CA ALA A 368 13.67 -14.09 -5.13
C ALA A 368 14.64 -12.99 -4.71
N GLU A 369 14.59 -11.82 -5.37
CA GLU A 369 15.44 -10.68 -5.03
C GLU A 369 15.11 -10.05 -3.66
N PHE A 370 13.83 -10.07 -3.26
CA PHE A 370 13.39 -9.51 -1.98
C PHE A 370 13.45 -10.49 -0.82
N PHE A 371 13.20 -11.79 -1.07
CA PHE A 371 13.12 -12.80 -0.01
C PHE A 371 14.33 -13.74 0.02
N GLY A 372 15.24 -13.65 -0.95
CA GLY A 372 16.35 -14.57 -1.13
C GLY A 372 15.91 -15.93 -1.71
N GLU A 373 16.85 -16.62 -2.33
CA GLU A 373 16.59 -17.89 -3.03
C GLU A 373 16.03 -18.96 -2.09
N GLU A 374 16.54 -19.03 -0.87
CA GLU A 374 16.13 -20.04 0.12
C GLU A 374 14.63 -19.93 0.47
N LEU A 375 14.16 -18.74 0.87
CA LEU A 375 12.74 -18.52 1.14
C LEU A 375 11.89 -18.59 -0.12
N HIS A 376 12.43 -18.21 -1.28
CA HIS A 376 11.74 -18.36 -2.55
C HIS A 376 11.42 -19.84 -2.83
N GLN A 377 12.37 -20.75 -2.63
CA GLN A 377 12.13 -22.20 -2.75
C GLN A 377 11.09 -22.69 -1.74
N ASP A 378 11.10 -22.19 -0.49
CA ASP A 378 10.10 -22.54 0.51
C ASP A 378 8.69 -22.02 0.14
N LEU A 379 8.58 -20.84 -0.43
CA LEU A 379 7.29 -20.33 -0.98
C LEU A 379 6.77 -21.25 -2.10
N ARG A 380 7.66 -21.76 -2.97
CA ARG A 380 7.33 -22.74 -4.02
C ARG A 380 6.89 -24.08 -3.43
N ARG A 381 7.53 -24.58 -2.37
CA ARG A 381 7.10 -25.78 -1.63
C ARG A 381 5.70 -25.63 -1.05
N ILE A 382 5.39 -24.45 -0.50
CA ILE A 382 4.05 -24.14 0.01
C ILE A 382 3.04 -24.12 -1.14
N LYS A 383 3.34 -23.43 -2.26
CA LYS A 383 2.48 -23.46 -3.44
C LYS A 383 2.21 -24.88 -3.91
N GLU A 384 3.23 -25.75 -3.98
CA GLU A 384 3.10 -27.15 -4.37
C GLU A 384 2.20 -27.94 -3.40
N ALA A 385 2.30 -27.70 -2.10
CA ALA A 385 1.44 -28.36 -1.12
C ALA A 385 -0.05 -28.04 -1.32
N PHE A 386 -0.38 -26.83 -1.77
CA PHE A 386 -1.76 -26.39 -2.06
C PHE A 386 -2.21 -26.77 -3.48
N ASP A 387 -1.34 -26.62 -4.46
CA ASP A 387 -1.66 -26.74 -5.89
C ASP A 387 -0.52 -27.39 -6.69
N PRO A 388 -0.30 -28.71 -6.51
CA PRO A 388 0.80 -29.42 -7.15
C PRO A 388 0.75 -29.41 -8.69
N ASN A 389 -0.41 -29.17 -9.29
CA ASN A 389 -0.60 -29.14 -10.74
C ASN A 389 -0.60 -27.72 -11.33
N ASN A 390 -0.30 -26.69 -10.53
CA ASN A 390 -0.25 -25.28 -10.94
C ASN A 390 -1.51 -24.80 -11.69
N ARG A 391 -2.70 -25.15 -11.20
CA ARG A 391 -4.01 -24.83 -11.80
C ARG A 391 -4.59 -23.51 -11.30
N LEU A 392 -4.17 -23.07 -10.12
CA LEU A 392 -4.70 -21.88 -9.45
C LEU A 392 -3.81 -20.68 -9.76
N ASN A 393 -4.32 -19.76 -10.57
CA ASN A 393 -3.67 -18.52 -11.01
C ASN A 393 -2.17 -18.69 -11.36
N PRO A 394 -1.83 -19.52 -12.35
CA PRO A 394 -0.44 -19.85 -12.67
C PRO A 394 0.35 -18.60 -13.08
N GLY A 395 1.65 -18.60 -12.76
CA GLY A 395 2.57 -17.51 -13.08
C GLY A 395 2.46 -16.29 -12.15
N LYS A 396 1.72 -16.38 -11.04
CA LYS A 396 1.61 -15.33 -10.03
C LYS A 396 2.18 -15.78 -8.69
N ILE A 397 2.83 -14.87 -7.98
CA ILE A 397 3.54 -15.04 -6.72
C ILE A 397 4.72 -16.02 -6.86
N VAL A 398 4.46 -17.30 -6.99
CA VAL A 398 5.46 -18.36 -7.26
C VAL A 398 4.80 -19.53 -8.00
N THR A 399 5.61 -20.36 -8.64
CA THR A 399 5.20 -21.65 -9.22
C THR A 399 5.49 -22.81 -8.26
N PRO A 400 4.80 -23.97 -8.34
CA PRO A 400 5.16 -25.15 -7.57
C PRO A 400 6.61 -25.57 -7.79
N LEU A 401 7.24 -26.19 -6.79
CA LEU A 401 8.65 -26.57 -6.85
C LEU A 401 8.97 -27.58 -7.97
N SER A 402 8.03 -28.49 -8.27
CA SER A 402 8.13 -29.48 -9.34
C SER A 402 7.95 -28.93 -10.77
N HIS A 403 7.64 -27.65 -10.89
CA HIS A 403 7.46 -26.98 -12.18
C HIS A 403 8.62 -26.01 -12.47
N ASP A 404 8.84 -25.67 -13.76
CA ASP A 404 9.73 -24.58 -14.13
C ASP A 404 9.29 -23.28 -13.45
N ASP A 405 10.23 -22.51 -12.93
CA ASP A 405 9.91 -21.25 -12.29
C ASP A 405 9.62 -20.17 -13.33
N LYS A 406 8.34 -20.01 -13.66
CA LYS A 406 7.84 -19.07 -14.67
C LYS A 406 6.79 -18.16 -14.04
N VAL A 407 7.26 -17.11 -13.38
CA VAL A 407 6.42 -16.02 -12.84
C VAL A 407 6.60 -14.75 -13.67
N VAL A 408 5.58 -13.89 -13.65
CA VAL A 408 5.55 -12.61 -14.36
C VAL A 408 5.21 -11.47 -13.42
#